data_d26b6c21cf4be4f1a65cd795736711d7
#
_entry.id   d26b6c21cf4be4f1a65cd795736711d7
#
_cell.length_a   1.000
_cell.length_b   1.000
_cell.length_c   1.000
_cell.angle_alpha   90.00
_cell.angle_beta   90.00
_cell.angle_gamma   90.00
#
_symmetry.space_group_name_H-M   'P 1'
#
loop_
_entity.id
_entity.type
_entity.pdbx_description
1 polymer ?
#
loop_
_entity_poly.entity_id
_entity_poly.type
_entity_poly.pdbx_seq_one_letter_code
_entity_poly.pdbx_strand_id
1 'polypeptide(L)'
;MSKRRQKRANETPKRPDNAVAFLVTDAGEDICVSGYTSLDHNPEIMTACRTIAELIGSMTIHLMANTEGGDIRVVNELSRAIDIDPISTMTRSHWMETIVMNMLLYGNGNSIVWPHTWDGMLRSLEPIAASRVSLLPDTDNPYRYYKILIDGVAHSPENMLHFTYNPDDLYLWKGRGLRVSLKDVAMNLKQASATEKGFMESKWKPSLIVKVDAMTNEFSGIEGRKKLREEYLETGEAGAPWIIPAQQFDVKEVRPLSLSDLAISDMVQLDKRTVASIVGVPPFVLGVGDYSQKAWNNFIQNKIRPICIAIAQEMTR
;
A
#
# COMPACT_ATOMS: atom_id res chain seq x y z
N MET A 1 44.44 61.58 4.70
CA MET A 1 43.02 61.31 4.35
C MET A 1 42.85 59.81 4.11
N SER A 2 42.34 59.09 5.11
CA SER A 2 42.19 57.64 5.09
C SER A 2 40.79 57.30 4.69
N LYS A 3 40.60 56.56 3.55
CA LYS A 3 39.31 56.05 3.08
C LYS A 3 38.97 54.79 3.85
N ARG A 4 38.06 54.85 4.81
CA ARG A 4 37.39 53.71 5.45
C ARG A 4 36.59 52.92 4.38
N ARG A 5 37.08 51.73 4.04
CA ARG A 5 36.29 50.69 3.31
C ARG A 5 35.27 50.12 4.29
N GLN A 6 34.00 50.44 4.10
CA GLN A 6 32.89 49.71 4.71
C GLN A 6 32.86 48.28 4.17
N LYS A 7 33.16 47.29 5.01
CA LYS A 7 32.86 45.89 4.78
C LYS A 7 31.34 45.75 4.76
N ARG A 8 30.77 45.49 3.56
CA ARG A 8 29.44 44.91 3.45
C ARG A 8 29.50 43.54 4.12
N ALA A 9 28.80 43.37 5.22
CA ALA A 9 28.50 42.06 5.78
C ALA A 9 27.70 41.28 4.73
N ASN A 10 28.23 40.16 4.26
CA ASN A 10 27.46 39.17 3.53
C ASN A 10 26.44 38.61 4.51
N GLU A 11 25.23 39.11 4.44
CA GLU A 11 24.08 38.39 5.00
C GLU A 11 23.95 37.08 4.21
N THR A 12 24.36 36.00 4.82
CA THR A 12 23.99 34.65 4.39
C THR A 12 22.47 34.63 4.28
N PRO A 13 21.90 34.23 3.13
CA PRO A 13 20.46 34.10 3.04
C PRO A 13 20.01 33.15 4.15
N LYS A 14 19.15 33.63 5.04
CA LYS A 14 18.45 32.78 5.99
C LYS A 14 17.81 31.68 5.18
N ARG A 15 18.26 30.42 5.41
CA ARG A 15 17.54 29.25 4.94
C ARG A 15 16.09 29.43 5.45
N PRO A 16 15.10 29.26 4.60
CA PRO A 16 13.73 29.20 5.08
C PRO A 16 13.70 28.12 6.16
N ASP A 17 13.13 28.46 7.31
CA ASP A 17 12.86 27.49 8.37
C ASP A 17 12.28 26.25 7.69
N ASN A 18 12.83 25.07 8.01
CA ASN A 18 12.45 23.80 7.41
C ASN A 18 10.97 23.55 7.71
N ALA A 19 10.10 24.11 6.89
CA ALA A 19 8.70 23.74 6.89
C ALA A 19 8.64 22.29 6.42
N VAL A 20 8.37 21.38 7.34
CA VAL A 20 8.22 19.95 7.04
C VAL A 20 6.90 19.79 6.30
N ALA A 21 6.96 19.69 4.98
CA ALA A 21 5.80 19.35 4.19
C ALA A 21 5.57 17.84 4.30
N PHE A 22 4.37 17.44 4.71
CA PHE A 22 3.97 16.04 4.69
C PHE A 22 3.49 15.69 3.29
N LEU A 23 4.25 14.86 2.60
CA LEU A 23 3.80 14.25 1.35
C LEU A 23 2.65 13.29 1.68
N VAL A 24 1.55 13.41 0.96
CA VAL A 24 0.38 12.54 1.11
C VAL A 24 0.61 11.20 0.42
N THR A 25 1.65 11.09 -0.43
CA THR A 25 1.96 9.91 -1.25
C THR A 25 3.20 9.17 -0.77
N ASP A 26 3.34 7.92 -1.21
CA ASP A 26 4.50 7.04 -1.01
C ASP A 26 5.79 7.53 -1.70
N ALA A 27 5.68 8.40 -2.71
CA ALA A 27 6.80 8.78 -3.56
C ALA A 27 8.01 9.38 -2.81
N GLY A 28 7.79 9.96 -1.63
CA GLY A 28 8.87 10.51 -0.79
C GLY A 28 9.64 9.45 0.00
N GLU A 29 9.02 8.30 0.31
CA GLU A 29 9.64 7.21 1.07
C GLU A 29 10.33 6.20 0.14
N ASP A 30 9.86 6.02 -1.09
CA ASP A 30 10.49 5.17 -2.11
C ASP A 30 11.93 5.60 -2.44
N ILE A 31 12.24 6.88 -2.29
CA ILE A 31 13.57 7.43 -2.54
C ILE A 31 14.56 7.10 -1.41
N CYS A 32 14.07 6.82 -0.20
CA CYS A 32 14.90 6.73 1.00
C CYS A 32 15.15 5.31 1.51
N VAL A 33 14.39 4.29 1.05
CA VAL A 33 14.51 2.92 1.59
C VAL A 33 14.70 1.92 0.45
N SER A 34 15.93 1.39 0.34
CA SER A 34 16.25 0.29 -0.57
C SER A 34 15.39 -0.94 -0.24
N GLY A 35 14.58 -1.39 -1.20
CA GLY A 35 13.72 -2.57 -1.06
C GLY A 35 12.27 -2.28 -0.65
N TYR A 36 11.86 -1.02 -0.55
CA TYR A 36 10.46 -0.67 -0.34
C TYR A 36 9.59 -1.15 -1.52
N THR A 37 8.48 -1.78 -1.18
CA THR A 37 7.44 -2.15 -2.15
C THR A 37 6.19 -1.37 -1.80
N SER A 38 5.67 -0.63 -2.77
CA SER A 38 4.40 0.06 -2.61
C SER A 38 3.29 -0.93 -2.22
N LEU A 39 2.43 -0.56 -1.27
CA LEU A 39 1.36 -1.44 -0.74
C LEU A 39 0.34 -1.85 -1.81
N ASP A 40 0.19 -1.05 -2.86
CA ASP A 40 -0.69 -1.31 -4.00
C ASP A 40 -0.21 -2.47 -4.90
N HIS A 41 1.06 -2.88 -4.77
CA HIS A 41 1.60 -4.06 -5.45
C HIS A 41 1.32 -5.37 -4.70
N ASN A 42 0.79 -5.30 -3.48
CA ASN A 42 0.43 -6.50 -2.71
C ASN A 42 -1.05 -6.83 -2.94
N PRO A 43 -1.36 -7.98 -3.58
CA PRO A 43 -2.73 -8.34 -3.95
C PRO A 43 -3.66 -8.52 -2.74
N GLU A 44 -3.15 -8.99 -1.60
CA GLU A 44 -3.92 -9.19 -0.38
C GLU A 44 -4.36 -7.86 0.21
N ILE A 45 -3.45 -6.91 0.31
CA ILE A 45 -3.73 -5.55 0.82
C ILE A 45 -4.69 -4.83 -0.13
N MET A 46 -4.44 -4.94 -1.43
CA MET A 46 -5.30 -4.32 -2.45
C MET A 46 -6.72 -4.89 -2.38
N THR A 47 -6.88 -6.21 -2.26
CA THR A 47 -8.18 -6.86 -2.13
C THR A 47 -8.92 -6.39 -0.88
N ALA A 48 -8.24 -6.35 0.27
CA ALA A 48 -8.83 -5.91 1.52
C ALA A 48 -9.33 -4.45 1.45
N CYS A 49 -8.50 -3.53 0.94
CA CYS A 49 -8.86 -2.12 0.81
C CYS A 49 -9.96 -1.89 -0.24
N ARG A 50 -9.89 -2.61 -1.37
CA ARG A 50 -10.91 -2.53 -2.43
C ARG A 50 -12.27 -3.02 -1.94
N THR A 51 -12.34 -4.10 -1.17
CA THR A 51 -13.60 -4.58 -0.57
C THR A 51 -14.26 -3.49 0.28
N ILE A 52 -13.48 -2.73 1.08
CA ILE A 52 -14.01 -1.59 1.84
C ILE A 52 -14.51 -0.49 0.89
N ALA A 53 -13.72 -0.16 -0.12
CA ALA A 53 -14.04 0.92 -1.05
C ALA A 53 -15.31 0.61 -1.88
N GLU A 54 -15.45 -0.61 -2.40
CA GLU A 54 -16.61 -1.08 -3.15
C GLU A 54 -17.89 -1.09 -2.30
N LEU A 55 -17.80 -1.56 -1.05
CA LEU A 55 -18.94 -1.52 -0.12
C LEU A 55 -19.40 -0.09 0.13
N ILE A 56 -18.49 0.84 0.41
CA ILE A 56 -18.82 2.25 0.64
C ILE A 56 -19.31 2.89 -0.68
N GLY A 57 -18.66 2.60 -1.79
CA GLY A 57 -19.04 3.08 -3.12
C GLY A 57 -20.43 2.62 -3.57
N SER A 58 -20.90 1.48 -3.11
CA SER A 58 -22.27 0.98 -3.40
C SER A 58 -23.37 1.68 -2.61
N MET A 59 -23.02 2.39 -1.52
CA MET A 59 -24.00 3.08 -0.68
C MET A 59 -24.47 4.39 -1.32
N THR A 60 -25.72 4.74 -1.13
CA THR A 60 -26.30 6.03 -1.58
C THR A 60 -26.05 7.12 -0.55
N ILE A 61 -25.90 8.36 -1.04
CA ILE A 61 -25.74 9.55 -0.21
C ILE A 61 -26.99 10.41 -0.35
N HIS A 62 -27.68 10.69 0.75
CA HIS A 62 -28.90 11.50 0.73
C HIS A 62 -28.66 12.84 1.39
N LEU A 63 -29.02 13.92 0.69
CA LEU A 63 -29.12 15.23 1.30
C LEU A 63 -30.38 15.27 2.16
N MET A 64 -30.21 15.56 3.44
CA MET A 64 -31.30 15.63 4.41
C MET A 64 -31.46 17.03 4.94
N ALA A 65 -32.69 17.47 5.16
CA ALA A 65 -33.00 18.70 5.90
C ALA A 65 -33.69 18.33 7.21
N ASN A 66 -33.19 18.93 8.30
CA ASN A 66 -33.82 18.77 9.60
C ASN A 66 -35.01 19.71 9.70
N THR A 67 -36.18 19.20 9.98
CA THR A 67 -37.43 19.95 10.15
C THR A 67 -38.07 19.63 11.50
N GLU A 68 -39.04 20.46 11.95
CA GLU A 68 -39.76 20.21 13.20
C GLU A 68 -40.47 18.84 13.24
N GLY A 69 -40.80 18.29 12.07
CA GLY A 69 -41.41 16.96 11.93
C GLY A 69 -40.44 15.81 11.75
N GLY A 70 -39.13 16.06 11.81
CA GLY A 70 -38.04 15.10 11.60
C GLY A 70 -37.26 15.38 10.33
N ASP A 71 -36.28 14.50 10.04
CA ASP A 71 -35.41 14.61 8.88
C ASP A 71 -36.13 14.21 7.59
N ILE A 72 -36.14 15.10 6.60
CA ILE A 72 -36.70 14.85 5.28
C ILE A 72 -35.65 14.85 4.20
N ARG A 73 -35.75 13.97 3.21
CA ARG A 73 -34.88 13.93 2.05
C ARG A 73 -35.14 15.14 1.16
N VAL A 74 -34.06 15.88 0.83
CA VAL A 74 -34.11 17.00 -0.10
C VAL A 74 -33.70 16.51 -1.49
N VAL A 75 -34.53 16.85 -2.50
CA VAL A 75 -34.25 16.54 -3.90
C VAL A 75 -34.11 17.85 -4.66
N ASN A 76 -32.88 18.24 -4.96
CA ASN A 76 -32.53 19.44 -5.69
C ASN A 76 -31.24 19.22 -6.51
N GLU A 77 -30.72 20.25 -7.15
CA GLU A 77 -29.49 20.17 -7.95
C GLU A 77 -28.26 19.76 -7.10
N LEU A 78 -28.17 20.22 -5.85
CA LEU A 78 -27.10 19.83 -4.93
C LEU A 78 -27.19 18.34 -4.60
N SER A 79 -28.38 17.80 -4.31
CA SER A 79 -28.56 16.38 -4.04
C SER A 79 -28.20 15.52 -5.25
N ARG A 80 -28.47 16.02 -6.47
CA ARG A 80 -28.07 15.35 -7.70
C ARG A 80 -26.56 15.35 -7.89
N ALA A 81 -25.89 16.48 -7.65
CA ALA A 81 -24.43 16.60 -7.72
C ALA A 81 -23.71 15.69 -6.70
N ILE A 82 -24.32 15.43 -5.53
CA ILE A 82 -23.72 14.58 -4.51
C ILE A 82 -24.01 13.09 -4.75
N ASP A 83 -25.24 12.73 -5.04
CA ASP A 83 -25.68 11.32 -5.05
C ASP A 83 -25.66 10.68 -6.45
N ILE A 84 -25.72 11.45 -7.53
CA ILE A 84 -25.85 10.91 -8.88
C ILE A 84 -24.63 11.24 -9.76
N ASP A 85 -24.27 12.49 -9.85
CA ASP A 85 -23.26 12.99 -10.79
C ASP A 85 -22.27 13.95 -10.10
N PRO A 86 -21.41 13.44 -9.21
CA PRO A 86 -20.43 14.28 -8.53
C PRO A 86 -19.37 14.87 -9.47
N ILE A 87 -19.08 14.16 -10.56
CA ILE A 87 -18.16 14.61 -11.62
C ILE A 87 -18.47 13.85 -12.92
N SER A 88 -18.50 14.55 -14.03
CA SER A 88 -18.89 14.00 -15.34
C SER A 88 -17.96 12.91 -15.90
N THR A 89 -16.73 12.77 -15.35
CA THR A 89 -15.72 11.84 -15.85
C THR A 89 -15.82 10.45 -15.26
N MET A 90 -16.58 10.26 -14.16
CA MET A 90 -16.70 8.96 -13.49
C MET A 90 -18.08 8.82 -12.83
N THR A 91 -18.49 7.57 -12.61
CA THR A 91 -19.73 7.28 -11.87
C THR A 91 -19.57 7.62 -10.40
N ARG A 92 -20.68 7.88 -9.70
CA ARG A 92 -20.66 8.13 -8.25
C ARG A 92 -19.97 7.02 -7.45
N SER A 93 -20.20 5.75 -7.82
CA SER A 93 -19.55 4.62 -7.15
C SER A 93 -18.03 4.70 -7.28
N HIS A 94 -17.52 4.86 -8.50
CA HIS A 94 -16.07 5.01 -8.73
C HIS A 94 -15.48 6.25 -8.08
N TRP A 95 -16.25 7.35 -8.03
CA TRP A 95 -15.85 8.56 -7.32
C TRP A 95 -15.64 8.30 -5.83
N MET A 96 -16.57 7.61 -5.18
CA MET A 96 -16.47 7.25 -3.77
C MET A 96 -15.37 6.22 -3.52
N GLU A 97 -15.25 5.20 -4.38
CA GLU A 97 -14.16 4.23 -4.32
C GLU A 97 -12.79 4.92 -4.40
N THR A 98 -12.64 5.91 -5.28
CA THR A 98 -11.39 6.68 -5.40
C THR A 98 -11.07 7.43 -4.12
N ILE A 99 -12.05 8.07 -3.47
CA ILE A 99 -11.87 8.76 -2.20
C ILE A 99 -11.41 7.79 -1.12
N VAL A 100 -12.10 6.64 -0.99
CA VAL A 100 -11.79 5.64 0.04
C VAL A 100 -10.44 4.98 -0.21
N MET A 101 -10.10 4.67 -1.46
CA MET A 101 -8.79 4.13 -1.80
C MET A 101 -7.65 5.12 -1.51
N ASN A 102 -7.86 6.40 -1.78
CA ASN A 102 -6.93 7.45 -1.38
C ASN A 102 -6.78 7.50 0.15
N MET A 103 -7.88 7.44 0.90
CA MET A 103 -7.83 7.41 2.37
C MET A 103 -7.06 6.20 2.92
N LEU A 104 -7.25 5.02 2.35
CA LEU A 104 -6.69 3.78 2.90
C LEU A 104 -5.25 3.53 2.44
N LEU A 105 -4.96 3.73 1.14
CA LEU A 105 -3.69 3.35 0.52
C LEU A 105 -2.87 4.55 0.03
N TYR A 106 -3.38 5.25 -0.99
CA TYR A 106 -2.55 6.19 -1.75
C TYR A 106 -2.23 7.47 -0.99
N GLY A 107 -3.18 7.97 -0.19
CA GLY A 107 -3.07 9.23 0.54
C GLY A 107 -2.65 9.11 2.00
N ASN A 108 -2.20 7.93 2.43
CA ASN A 108 -1.73 7.67 3.79
C ASN A 108 -2.66 8.24 4.88
N GLY A 109 -3.93 7.92 4.79
CA GLY A 109 -4.95 8.40 5.73
C GLY A 109 -5.67 9.69 5.30
N ASN A 110 -5.37 10.25 4.13
CA ASN A 110 -5.91 11.51 3.68
C ASN A 110 -6.44 11.40 2.25
N SER A 111 -7.58 12.01 1.98
CA SER A 111 -8.13 12.16 0.63
C SER A 111 -8.69 13.56 0.47
N ILE A 112 -8.28 14.25 -0.59
CA ILE A 112 -8.69 15.63 -0.87
C ILE A 112 -9.62 15.63 -2.09
N VAL A 113 -10.73 16.34 -1.95
CA VAL A 113 -11.66 16.60 -3.03
C VAL A 113 -11.83 18.10 -3.20
N TRP A 114 -11.70 18.57 -4.43
CA TRP A 114 -11.89 19.98 -4.78
C TRP A 114 -13.33 20.22 -5.23
N PRO A 115 -14.13 20.99 -4.46
CA PRO A 115 -15.45 21.42 -4.90
C PRO A 115 -15.31 22.56 -5.91
N HIS A 116 -15.73 22.35 -7.13
CA HIS A 116 -15.84 23.42 -8.12
C HIS A 116 -17.22 24.05 -8.03
N THR A 117 -17.24 25.35 -7.79
CA THR A 117 -18.48 26.15 -7.70
C THR A 117 -18.58 27.10 -8.88
N TRP A 118 -19.81 27.34 -9.32
CA TRP A 118 -20.13 28.32 -10.34
C TRP A 118 -21.36 29.11 -9.86
N ASP A 119 -21.23 30.43 -9.83
CA ASP A 119 -22.29 31.34 -9.33
C ASP A 119 -22.83 30.96 -7.94
N GLY A 120 -21.92 30.52 -7.05
CA GLY A 120 -22.25 30.09 -5.68
C GLY A 120 -22.89 28.70 -5.58
N MET A 121 -23.09 27.98 -6.69
CA MET A 121 -23.61 26.62 -6.69
C MET A 121 -22.53 25.60 -6.94
N LEU A 122 -22.62 24.45 -6.27
CA LEU A 122 -21.73 23.31 -6.50
C LEU A 122 -21.97 22.75 -7.89
N ARG A 123 -20.89 22.68 -8.70
CA ARG A 123 -20.92 22.11 -10.02
C ARG A 123 -20.34 20.73 -10.13
N SER A 124 -19.20 20.49 -9.49
CA SER A 124 -18.56 19.19 -9.46
C SER A 124 -17.64 19.03 -8.25
N LEU A 125 -17.35 17.77 -7.92
CA LEU A 125 -16.48 17.36 -6.81
C LEU A 125 -15.31 16.56 -7.40
N GLU A 126 -14.16 17.20 -7.62
CA GLU A 126 -12.98 16.58 -8.22
C GLU A 126 -12.10 15.92 -7.15
N PRO A 127 -11.95 14.58 -7.14
CA PRO A 127 -11.01 13.91 -6.26
C PRO A 127 -9.58 14.14 -6.78
N ILE A 128 -8.73 14.71 -5.95
CA ILE A 128 -7.34 15.00 -6.33
C ILE A 128 -6.48 13.78 -6.06
N ALA A 129 -5.67 13.40 -7.06
CA ALA A 129 -4.73 12.30 -6.90
C ALA A 129 -3.75 12.58 -5.76
N ALA A 130 -3.54 11.59 -4.89
CA ALA A 130 -2.69 11.74 -3.72
C ALA A 130 -1.25 12.19 -4.07
N SER A 131 -0.74 11.82 -5.25
CA SER A 131 0.58 12.22 -5.74
C SER A 131 0.72 13.73 -6.00
N ARG A 132 -0.37 14.45 -6.17
CA ARG A 132 -0.41 15.90 -6.41
C ARG A 132 -0.57 16.71 -5.13
N VAL A 133 -0.83 16.05 -4.00
CA VAL A 133 -1.20 16.68 -2.74
C VAL A 133 -0.07 16.61 -1.72
N SER A 134 0.20 17.74 -1.09
CA SER A 134 1.06 17.83 0.11
C SER A 134 0.34 18.64 1.18
N LEU A 135 0.52 18.28 2.43
CA LEU A 135 -0.05 18.99 3.57
C LEU A 135 1.06 19.78 4.28
N LEU A 136 0.92 21.08 4.36
CA LEU A 136 1.89 21.98 4.96
C LEU A 136 1.35 22.49 6.28
N PRO A 137 1.98 22.14 7.42
CA PRO A 137 1.63 22.71 8.73
C PRO A 137 1.78 24.23 8.72
N ASP A 138 0.91 24.92 9.45
CA ASP A 138 1.04 26.37 9.65
C ASP A 138 2.27 26.69 10.51
N THR A 139 2.92 27.82 10.24
CA THR A 139 4.13 28.26 10.96
C THR A 139 3.85 28.62 12.41
N ASP A 140 2.69 29.21 12.70
CA ASP A 140 2.35 29.71 14.03
C ASP A 140 1.77 28.60 14.93
N ASN A 141 0.92 27.74 14.36
CA ASN A 141 0.33 26.62 15.10
C ASN A 141 0.22 25.35 14.23
N PRO A 142 1.33 24.61 14.07
CA PRO A 142 1.40 23.47 13.16
C PRO A 142 0.52 22.30 13.58
N TYR A 143 0.13 22.22 14.84
CA TYR A 143 -0.71 21.13 15.36
C TYR A 143 -2.18 21.29 15.03
N ARG A 144 -2.63 22.53 14.83
CA ARG A 144 -4.05 22.87 14.65
C ARG A 144 -4.38 23.33 13.24
N TYR A 145 -3.46 24.06 12.59
CA TYR A 145 -3.69 24.66 11.29
C TYR A 145 -2.73 24.15 10.25
N TYR A 146 -3.18 24.08 9.00
CA TYR A 146 -2.41 23.61 7.87
C TYR A 146 -2.91 24.24 6.57
N LYS A 147 -2.14 24.08 5.51
CA LYS A 147 -2.51 24.42 4.13
C LYS A 147 -2.42 23.16 3.27
N ILE A 148 -3.28 23.07 2.29
CA ILE A 148 -3.26 21.99 1.30
C ILE A 148 -2.52 22.53 0.07
N LEU A 149 -1.43 21.87 -0.30
CA LEU A 149 -0.72 22.19 -1.54
C LEU A 149 -1.16 21.20 -2.61
N ILE A 150 -1.62 21.72 -3.75
CA ILE A 150 -1.92 20.96 -4.95
C ILE A 150 -0.97 21.45 -6.03
N ASP A 151 -0.12 20.55 -6.55
CA ASP A 151 0.93 20.90 -7.53
C ASP A 151 1.82 22.09 -7.07
N GLY A 152 2.06 22.20 -5.75
CA GLY A 152 2.86 23.28 -5.17
C GLY A 152 2.10 24.59 -4.91
N VAL A 153 0.83 24.68 -5.28
CA VAL A 153 -0.03 25.85 -5.00
C VAL A 153 -0.78 25.64 -3.71
N ALA A 154 -0.68 26.62 -2.78
CA ALA A 154 -1.30 26.54 -1.47
C ALA A 154 -2.79 26.95 -1.53
N HIS A 155 -3.63 26.08 -0.98
CA HIS A 155 -5.07 26.29 -0.83
C HIS A 155 -5.46 26.26 0.65
N SER A 156 -6.53 27.01 1.01
CA SER A 156 -7.11 26.92 2.34
C SER A 156 -7.89 25.62 2.49
N PRO A 157 -7.77 24.91 3.63
CA PRO A 157 -8.58 23.73 3.92
C PRO A 157 -10.09 23.99 3.93
N GLU A 158 -10.49 25.23 4.19
CA GLU A 158 -11.91 25.61 4.22
C GLU A 158 -12.59 25.53 2.83
N ASN A 159 -11.78 25.58 1.76
CA ASN A 159 -12.27 25.52 0.39
C ASN A 159 -12.20 24.11 -0.20
N MET A 160 -11.85 23.10 0.61
CA MET A 160 -11.64 21.73 0.18
C MET A 160 -12.38 20.77 1.11
N LEU A 161 -12.77 19.61 0.58
CA LEU A 161 -13.18 18.49 1.43
C LEU A 161 -11.93 17.65 1.74
N HIS A 162 -11.64 17.50 3.02
CA HIS A 162 -10.50 16.71 3.49
C HIS A 162 -10.97 15.52 4.30
N PHE A 163 -11.11 14.39 3.63
CA PHE A 163 -11.47 13.13 4.27
C PHE A 163 -10.25 12.52 4.96
N THR A 164 -10.36 12.28 6.25
CA THR A 164 -9.28 11.69 7.07
C THR A 164 -9.68 10.33 7.61
N TYR A 165 -8.70 9.42 7.63
CA TYR A 165 -8.84 8.09 8.21
C TYR A 165 -7.86 7.96 9.38
N ASN A 166 -8.34 7.49 10.54
CA ASN A 166 -7.55 7.39 11.77
C ASN A 166 -6.80 8.70 12.08
N PRO A 167 -7.39 9.65 12.79
CA PRO A 167 -6.75 10.93 13.08
C PRO A 167 -5.40 10.74 13.78
N ASP A 168 -4.43 11.58 13.44
CA ASP A 168 -3.09 11.56 14.04
C ASP A 168 -3.15 12.15 15.45
N ASP A 169 -2.38 11.59 16.39
CA ASP A 169 -2.37 12.01 17.79
C ASP A 169 -1.74 13.40 17.97
N LEU A 170 -0.80 13.77 17.10
CA LEU A 170 -0.06 15.04 17.19
C LEU A 170 -0.65 16.10 16.28
N TYR A 171 -0.91 15.77 15.03
CA TYR A 171 -1.47 16.68 14.02
C TYR A 171 -2.96 16.38 13.84
N LEU A 172 -3.83 17.05 14.57
CA LEU A 172 -5.26 16.76 14.67
C LEU A 172 -6.01 16.78 13.33
N TRP A 173 -5.47 17.50 12.35
CA TRP A 173 -6.02 17.65 11.00
C TRP A 173 -5.55 16.56 10.03
N LYS A 174 -4.57 15.75 10.42
CA LYS A 174 -3.96 14.73 9.56
C LYS A 174 -4.54 13.35 9.84
N GLY A 175 -4.81 12.60 8.78
CA GLY A 175 -5.11 11.17 8.89
C GLY A 175 -3.83 10.33 8.99
N ARG A 176 -3.94 9.15 9.57
CA ARG A 176 -2.91 8.12 9.63
C ARG A 176 -3.36 6.90 8.84
N GLY A 177 -2.69 6.61 7.73
CA GLY A 177 -2.97 5.47 6.87
C GLY A 177 -2.45 4.15 7.43
N LEU A 178 -2.63 3.10 6.64
CA LEU A 178 -2.26 1.73 7.00
C LEU A 178 -0.79 1.40 6.68
N ARG A 179 -0.05 2.31 6.07
CA ARG A 179 1.30 2.09 5.53
C ARG A 179 2.27 1.54 6.56
N VAL A 180 2.42 2.22 7.70
CA VAL A 180 3.38 1.82 8.73
C VAL A 180 3.05 0.44 9.30
N SER A 181 1.76 0.18 9.54
CA SER A 181 1.29 -1.08 10.14
C SER A 181 1.40 -2.27 9.18
N LEU A 182 1.33 -2.05 7.87
CA LEU A 182 1.34 -3.12 6.86
C LEU A 182 2.71 -3.37 6.24
N LYS A 183 3.69 -2.50 6.46
CA LYS A 183 5.01 -2.56 5.82
C LYS A 183 5.68 -3.92 5.97
N ASP A 184 5.84 -4.38 7.20
CA ASP A 184 6.57 -5.62 7.49
C ASP A 184 5.84 -6.85 6.95
N VAL A 185 4.51 -6.88 7.09
CA VAL A 185 3.68 -7.99 6.57
C VAL A 185 3.70 -8.04 5.05
N ALA A 186 3.65 -6.87 4.38
CA ALA A 186 3.78 -6.79 2.92
C ALA A 186 5.15 -7.30 2.43
N MET A 187 6.21 -6.98 3.15
CA MET A 187 7.56 -7.49 2.87
C MET A 187 7.63 -9.01 3.04
N ASN A 188 7.05 -9.56 4.11
CA ASN A 188 7.00 -11.01 4.36
C ASN A 188 6.26 -11.75 3.25
N LEU A 189 5.07 -11.27 2.86
CA LEU A 189 4.28 -11.86 1.76
C LEU A 189 5.05 -11.83 0.44
N LYS A 190 5.72 -10.72 0.13
CA LYS A 190 6.57 -10.62 -1.05
C LYS A 190 7.72 -11.62 -1.02
N GLN A 191 8.40 -11.74 0.13
CA GLN A 191 9.50 -12.68 0.31
C GLN A 191 9.02 -14.13 0.21
N ALA A 192 7.87 -14.47 0.78
CA ALA A 192 7.27 -15.80 0.68
C ALA A 192 6.96 -16.15 -0.78
N SER A 193 6.32 -15.24 -1.52
CA SER A 193 6.04 -15.43 -2.95
C SER A 193 7.32 -15.56 -3.79
N ALA A 194 8.35 -14.78 -3.49
CA ALA A 194 9.64 -14.88 -4.17
C ALA A 194 10.34 -16.21 -3.87
N THR A 195 10.26 -16.70 -2.64
CA THR A 195 10.80 -18.01 -2.23
C THR A 195 10.06 -19.16 -2.90
N GLU A 196 8.71 -19.10 -2.92
CA GLU A 196 7.88 -20.08 -3.62
C GLU A 196 8.20 -20.11 -5.12
N LYS A 197 8.26 -18.94 -5.76
CA LYS A 197 8.64 -18.81 -7.16
C LYS A 197 10.04 -19.35 -7.43
N GLY A 198 11.04 -18.96 -6.63
CA GLY A 198 12.41 -19.48 -6.73
C GLY A 198 12.47 -20.98 -6.49
N PHE A 199 11.62 -21.52 -5.62
CA PHE A 199 11.48 -22.95 -5.42
C PHE A 199 10.90 -23.65 -6.65
N MET A 200 9.89 -23.10 -7.30
CA MET A 200 9.28 -23.66 -8.52
C MET A 200 10.19 -23.50 -9.75
N GLU A 201 10.89 -22.38 -9.87
CA GLU A 201 11.81 -22.10 -10.98
C GLU A 201 13.14 -22.84 -10.84
N SER A 202 13.63 -23.02 -9.62
CA SER A 202 14.76 -23.90 -9.39
C SER A 202 14.25 -25.30 -9.71
N LYS A 203 14.62 -25.80 -10.88
CA LYS A 203 14.60 -27.24 -11.17
C LYS A 203 15.47 -27.85 -10.08
N TRP A 204 14.85 -28.26 -8.97
CA TRP A 204 15.54 -28.86 -7.85
C TRP A 204 16.27 -30.08 -8.36
N LYS A 205 17.48 -29.83 -8.81
CA LYS A 205 18.45 -30.89 -8.91
C LYS A 205 18.68 -31.31 -7.46
N PRO A 206 18.39 -32.55 -7.07
CA PRO A 206 18.72 -32.99 -5.73
C PRO A 206 20.18 -32.63 -5.50
N SER A 207 20.50 -32.08 -4.32
CA SER A 207 21.88 -31.80 -3.96
C SER A 207 22.60 -33.13 -3.82
N LEU A 208 23.13 -33.62 -4.93
CA LEU A 208 23.85 -34.87 -5.01
C LEU A 208 25.26 -34.60 -4.46
N ILE A 209 25.61 -35.31 -3.38
CA ILE A 209 26.99 -35.37 -2.92
C ILE A 209 27.64 -36.52 -3.64
N VAL A 210 28.41 -36.23 -4.68
CA VAL A 210 29.20 -37.20 -5.38
C VAL A 210 30.58 -37.29 -4.71
N LYS A 211 30.85 -38.40 -4.04
CA LYS A 211 32.18 -38.67 -3.50
C LYS A 211 32.99 -39.37 -4.63
N VAL A 212 34.06 -38.73 -5.05
CA VAL A 212 35.00 -39.28 -6.04
C VAL A 212 36.23 -39.77 -5.28
N ASP A 213 36.65 -41.01 -5.56
CA ASP A 213 37.88 -41.51 -4.97
C ASP A 213 39.10 -40.76 -5.61
N ALA A 214 39.78 -39.95 -4.80
CA ALA A 214 40.75 -38.94 -5.24
C ALA A 214 42.11 -39.48 -5.67
N MET A 215 42.19 -40.74 -6.02
CA MET A 215 43.45 -41.36 -6.43
C MET A 215 43.89 -41.07 -7.88
N THR A 216 43.06 -40.37 -8.66
CA THR A 216 43.41 -39.94 -10.01
C THR A 216 43.69 -38.43 -10.03
N ASN A 217 44.91 -38.07 -10.38
CA ASN A 217 45.38 -36.67 -10.53
C ASN A 217 44.52 -35.84 -11.53
N GLU A 218 43.66 -36.49 -12.32
CA GLU A 218 42.78 -35.85 -13.29
C GLU A 218 41.65 -35.04 -12.66
N PHE A 219 41.25 -35.36 -11.42
CA PHE A 219 40.07 -34.70 -10.76
C PHE A 219 40.44 -33.72 -9.65
N SER A 220 41.73 -33.51 -9.35
CA SER A 220 42.17 -32.68 -8.22
C SER A 220 42.12 -31.17 -8.49
N GLY A 221 41.96 -30.71 -9.74
CA GLY A 221 41.94 -29.30 -10.14
C GLY A 221 40.51 -28.72 -10.37
N ILE A 222 40.45 -27.39 -10.49
CA ILE A 222 39.19 -26.70 -10.86
C ILE A 222 38.68 -27.13 -12.25
N GLU A 223 39.60 -27.36 -13.18
CA GLU A 223 39.30 -27.84 -14.55
C GLU A 223 38.83 -29.30 -14.55
N GLY A 224 39.41 -30.16 -13.73
CA GLY A 224 38.98 -31.56 -13.60
C GLY A 224 37.57 -31.65 -13.01
N ARG A 225 37.23 -30.84 -12.01
CA ARG A 225 35.87 -30.75 -11.45
C ARG A 225 34.87 -30.20 -12.47
N LYS A 226 35.29 -29.28 -13.34
CA LYS A 226 34.46 -28.72 -14.39
C LYS A 226 34.15 -29.76 -15.49
N LYS A 227 35.16 -30.51 -15.95
CA LYS A 227 35.00 -31.63 -16.89
C LYS A 227 34.09 -32.71 -16.33
N LEU A 228 34.26 -33.10 -15.07
CA LEU A 228 33.44 -34.09 -14.41
C LEU A 228 31.97 -33.64 -14.30
N ARG A 229 31.73 -32.35 -14.10
CA ARG A 229 30.39 -31.79 -14.11
C ARG A 229 29.78 -31.80 -15.51
N GLU A 230 30.51 -31.41 -16.52
CA GLU A 230 30.08 -31.39 -17.92
C GLU A 230 29.85 -32.78 -18.50
N GLU A 231 30.69 -33.74 -18.17
CA GLU A 231 30.65 -35.08 -18.76
C GLU A 231 29.69 -36.04 -18.03
N TYR A 232 29.52 -35.87 -16.70
CA TYR A 232 28.70 -36.81 -15.91
C TYR A 232 27.48 -36.18 -15.23
N LEU A 233 27.42 -34.84 -15.05
CA LEU A 233 26.34 -34.16 -14.34
C LEU A 233 25.42 -33.36 -15.26
N GLU A 234 25.87 -32.98 -16.46
CA GLU A 234 25.04 -32.24 -17.44
C GLU A 234 24.35 -33.21 -18.40
N THR A 235 23.52 -34.10 -17.89
CA THR A 235 22.54 -34.81 -18.74
C THR A 235 21.36 -33.87 -18.97
N GLY A 236 21.18 -33.45 -20.23
CA GLY A 236 20.34 -32.37 -20.66
C GLY A 236 18.82 -32.55 -20.57
N GLU A 237 18.31 -33.69 -20.12
CA GLU A 237 16.86 -33.92 -20.09
C GLU A 237 16.35 -34.23 -18.68
N ALA A 238 15.32 -33.48 -18.26
CA ALA A 238 14.65 -33.72 -16.99
C ALA A 238 13.96 -35.09 -17.01
N GLY A 239 14.43 -36.01 -16.17
CA GLY A 239 13.84 -37.35 -16.04
C GLY A 239 14.64 -38.47 -16.71
N ALA A 240 15.76 -38.18 -17.39
CA ALA A 240 16.63 -39.21 -17.93
C ALA A 240 17.36 -39.98 -16.80
N PRO A 241 17.44 -41.32 -16.85
CA PRO A 241 18.16 -42.10 -15.86
C PRO A 241 19.65 -41.77 -15.90
N TRP A 242 20.22 -41.52 -14.75
CA TRP A 242 21.62 -41.19 -14.59
C TRP A 242 22.45 -42.47 -14.43
N ILE A 243 23.31 -42.75 -15.37
CA ILE A 243 24.13 -43.95 -15.37
C ILE A 243 25.55 -43.57 -14.96
N ILE A 244 25.99 -44.06 -13.80
CA ILE A 244 27.30 -43.78 -13.23
C ILE A 244 28.07 -45.08 -13.00
N PRO A 245 29.39 -45.14 -13.26
CA PRO A 245 30.21 -46.30 -12.93
C PRO A 245 30.23 -46.54 -11.41
N ALA A 246 29.65 -47.66 -10.97
CA ALA A 246 29.45 -47.95 -9.53
C ALA A 246 30.79 -48.13 -8.76
N GLN A 247 31.89 -48.29 -9.41
CA GLN A 247 33.21 -48.47 -8.79
C GLN A 247 33.96 -47.18 -8.48
N GLN A 248 33.53 -46.04 -9.03
CA GLN A 248 34.24 -44.76 -8.92
C GLN A 248 33.48 -43.70 -8.13
N PHE A 249 32.16 -43.88 -7.92
CA PHE A 249 31.32 -42.88 -7.32
C PHE A 249 30.43 -43.44 -6.21
N ASP A 250 30.51 -42.84 -5.02
CA ASP A 250 29.55 -43.06 -3.95
C ASP A 250 28.60 -41.85 -3.95
N VAL A 251 27.34 -42.04 -4.36
CA VAL A 251 26.34 -40.99 -4.46
C VAL A 251 25.44 -41.03 -3.26
N LYS A 252 25.50 -39.96 -2.45
CA LYS A 252 24.57 -39.77 -1.36
C LYS A 252 23.52 -38.75 -1.77
N GLU A 253 22.30 -39.21 -1.90
CA GLU A 253 21.15 -38.34 -2.12
C GLU A 253 20.86 -37.53 -0.83
N VAL A 254 20.99 -36.22 -0.93
CA VAL A 254 20.50 -35.33 0.13
C VAL A 254 19.05 -35.01 -0.21
N ARG A 255 18.11 -35.50 0.62
CA ARG A 255 16.69 -35.25 0.43
C ARG A 255 16.46 -33.72 0.46
N PRO A 256 15.99 -33.12 -0.65
CA PRO A 256 15.71 -31.70 -0.67
C PRO A 256 14.58 -31.38 0.30
N LEU A 257 14.66 -30.22 0.94
CA LEU A 257 13.56 -29.70 1.75
C LEU A 257 12.33 -29.54 0.86
N SER A 258 11.18 -30.02 1.29
CA SER A 258 9.91 -29.79 0.61
C SER A 258 9.34 -28.42 0.97
N LEU A 259 8.41 -27.89 0.18
CA LEU A 259 7.66 -26.67 0.52
C LEU A 259 6.93 -26.81 1.86
N SER A 260 6.47 -28.03 2.20
CA SER A 260 5.86 -28.32 3.49
C SER A 260 6.87 -28.28 4.64
N ASP A 261 8.13 -28.67 4.41
CA ASP A 261 9.18 -28.58 5.44
C ASP A 261 9.54 -27.12 5.76
N LEU A 262 9.34 -26.20 4.81
CA LEU A 262 9.53 -24.78 5.01
C LEU A 262 8.33 -24.07 5.65
N ALA A 263 7.20 -24.77 5.83
CA ALA A 263 5.93 -24.23 6.37
C ALA A 263 5.48 -22.90 5.71
N ILE A 264 5.85 -22.68 4.45
CA ILE A 264 5.58 -21.43 3.72
C ILE A 264 4.07 -21.21 3.62
N SER A 265 3.29 -22.25 3.36
CA SER A 265 1.83 -22.17 3.26
C SER A 265 1.19 -21.65 4.56
N ASP A 266 1.62 -22.14 5.70
CA ASP A 266 1.09 -21.73 7.01
C ASP A 266 1.49 -20.28 7.33
N MET A 267 2.72 -19.90 6.97
CA MET A 267 3.20 -18.53 7.16
C MET A 267 2.41 -17.54 6.28
N VAL A 268 2.15 -17.85 5.02
CA VAL A 268 1.32 -17.04 4.12
C VAL A 268 -0.11 -16.90 4.65
N GLN A 269 -0.70 -17.98 5.18
CA GLN A 269 -2.03 -17.90 5.80
C GLN A 269 -2.05 -17.03 7.04
N LEU A 270 -1.00 -17.10 7.88
CA LEU A 270 -0.85 -16.23 9.06
C LEU A 270 -0.72 -14.77 8.65
N ASP A 271 0.12 -14.48 7.65
CA ASP A 271 0.32 -13.11 7.14
C ASP A 271 -0.97 -12.56 6.54
N LYS A 272 -1.74 -13.35 5.80
CA LYS A 272 -3.07 -12.95 5.29
C LYS A 272 -4.05 -12.63 6.44
N ARG A 273 -4.06 -13.42 7.51
CA ARG A 273 -4.87 -13.12 8.71
C ARG A 273 -4.42 -11.82 9.38
N THR A 274 -3.11 -11.58 9.40
CA THR A 274 -2.54 -10.36 9.97
C THR A 274 -2.93 -9.14 9.13
N VAL A 275 -2.84 -9.20 7.79
CA VAL A 275 -3.36 -8.15 6.89
C VAL A 275 -4.84 -7.91 7.15
N ALA A 276 -5.65 -8.96 7.19
CA ALA A 276 -7.08 -8.86 7.46
C ALA A 276 -7.37 -8.15 8.79
N SER A 277 -6.62 -8.48 9.85
CA SER A 277 -6.74 -7.86 11.17
C SER A 277 -6.34 -6.39 11.18
N ILE A 278 -5.23 -6.02 10.53
CA ILE A 278 -4.74 -4.62 10.46
C ILE A 278 -5.69 -3.74 9.65
N VAL A 279 -6.14 -4.23 8.49
CA VAL A 279 -7.09 -3.50 7.64
C VAL A 279 -8.48 -3.48 8.29
N GLY A 280 -8.81 -4.49 9.08
CA GLY A 280 -10.08 -4.64 9.79
C GLY A 280 -11.16 -5.31 8.93
N VAL A 281 -10.76 -6.20 8.00
CA VAL A 281 -11.69 -7.03 7.20
C VAL A 281 -11.75 -8.45 7.76
N PRO A 282 -12.85 -9.20 7.57
CA PRO A 282 -12.89 -10.61 7.95
C PRO A 282 -11.89 -11.42 7.12
N PRO A 283 -11.16 -12.40 7.73
CA PRO A 283 -10.11 -13.17 7.04
C PRO A 283 -10.61 -13.92 5.79
N PHE A 284 -11.88 -14.32 5.76
CA PHE A 284 -12.45 -15.00 4.59
C PHE A 284 -12.47 -14.13 3.32
N VAL A 285 -12.44 -12.79 3.45
CA VAL A 285 -12.29 -11.87 2.32
C VAL A 285 -10.97 -12.08 1.58
N LEU A 286 -9.93 -12.50 2.30
CA LEU A 286 -8.62 -12.84 1.76
C LEU A 286 -8.45 -14.34 1.48
N GLY A 287 -9.56 -15.11 1.48
CA GLY A 287 -9.55 -16.54 1.22
C GLY A 287 -9.02 -17.39 2.37
N VAL A 288 -9.05 -16.88 3.62
CA VAL A 288 -8.58 -17.60 4.80
C VAL A 288 -9.72 -17.84 5.80
N GLY A 289 -10.04 -19.11 6.01
CA GLY A 289 -11.15 -19.52 6.90
C GLY A 289 -12.52 -19.48 6.22
N ASP A 290 -13.54 -19.86 6.98
CA ASP A 290 -14.90 -20.01 6.49
C ASP A 290 -15.70 -18.72 6.59
N TYR A 291 -16.70 -18.57 5.72
CA TYR A 291 -17.63 -17.46 5.78
C TYR A 291 -18.44 -17.48 7.08
N SER A 292 -18.50 -16.33 7.73
CA SER A 292 -19.32 -16.13 8.93
C SER A 292 -20.17 -14.87 8.80
N GLN A 293 -21.49 -15.05 8.79
CA GLN A 293 -22.44 -13.93 8.78
C GLN A 293 -22.27 -12.98 9.95
N LYS A 294 -21.91 -13.52 11.12
CA LYS A 294 -21.67 -12.72 12.33
C LYS A 294 -20.41 -11.85 12.17
N ALA A 295 -19.33 -12.41 11.61
CA ALA A 295 -18.10 -11.67 11.34
C ALA A 295 -18.33 -10.59 10.27
N TRP A 296 -19.12 -10.89 9.24
CA TRP A 296 -19.53 -9.93 8.23
C TRP A 296 -20.34 -8.76 8.81
N ASN A 297 -21.35 -9.05 9.61
CA ASN A 297 -22.16 -8.03 10.26
C ASN A 297 -21.33 -7.14 11.19
N ASN A 298 -20.42 -7.72 11.98
CA ASN A 298 -19.49 -6.97 12.81
C ASN A 298 -18.58 -6.05 11.98
N PHE A 299 -18.07 -6.52 10.85
CA PHE A 299 -17.27 -5.72 9.92
C PHE A 299 -18.06 -4.51 9.41
N ILE A 300 -19.28 -4.70 8.95
CA ILE A 300 -20.13 -3.60 8.49
C ILE A 300 -20.36 -2.56 9.60
N GLN A 301 -20.71 -3.02 10.82
CA GLN A 301 -21.04 -2.11 11.91
C GLN A 301 -19.81 -1.39 12.49
N ASN A 302 -18.69 -2.09 12.64
CA ASN A 302 -17.52 -1.56 13.36
C ASN A 302 -16.44 -0.96 12.48
N LYS A 303 -16.46 -1.26 11.16
CA LYS A 303 -15.46 -0.74 10.22
C LYS A 303 -16.08 0.16 9.15
N ILE A 304 -17.08 -0.33 8.42
CA ILE A 304 -17.68 0.40 7.30
C ILE A 304 -18.47 1.60 7.79
N ARG A 305 -19.37 1.39 8.75
CA ARG A 305 -20.23 2.45 9.28
C ARG A 305 -19.47 3.67 9.82
N PRO A 306 -18.41 3.54 10.64
CA PRO A 306 -17.65 4.70 11.10
C PRO A 306 -16.99 5.49 9.96
N ILE A 307 -16.49 4.82 8.92
CA ILE A 307 -15.91 5.50 7.74
C ILE A 307 -17.02 6.29 7.01
N CYS A 308 -18.20 5.68 6.79
CA CYS A 308 -19.32 6.36 6.17
C CYS A 308 -19.77 7.58 6.96
N ILE A 309 -19.82 7.49 8.29
CA ILE A 309 -20.17 8.62 9.16
C ILE A 309 -19.14 9.74 9.02
N ALA A 310 -17.83 9.42 9.04
CA ALA A 310 -16.77 10.42 8.87
C ALA A 310 -16.88 11.13 7.50
N ILE A 311 -17.14 10.37 6.43
CA ILE A 311 -17.35 10.94 5.10
C ILE A 311 -18.57 11.85 5.09
N ALA A 312 -19.71 11.40 5.64
CA ALA A 312 -20.94 12.19 5.70
C ALA A 312 -20.78 13.47 6.50
N GLN A 313 -20.05 13.44 7.62
CA GLN A 313 -19.76 14.62 8.43
C GLN A 313 -18.90 15.64 7.69
N GLU A 314 -17.86 15.20 6.98
CA GLU A 314 -17.03 16.12 6.18
C GLU A 314 -17.82 16.72 5.01
N MET A 315 -18.71 15.96 4.38
CA MET A 315 -19.60 16.48 3.33
C MET A 315 -20.68 17.44 3.85
N THR A 316 -21.00 17.39 5.14
CA THR A 316 -22.00 18.26 5.77
C THR A 316 -21.38 19.56 6.28
N ARG A 317 -20.09 19.57 6.51
CA ARG A 317 -19.32 20.73 6.95
C ARG A 317 -19.31 21.84 5.90
#